data_d4c514b8a2ee04a68511ce5ee4696ce0
#
_entry.id   d4c514b8a2ee04a68511ce5ee4696ce0
#
_cell.length_a   1.000
_cell.length_b   1.000
_cell.length_c   1.000
_cell.angle_alpha   90.00
_cell.angle_beta   90.00
_cell.angle_gamma   90.00
#
_symmetry.space_group_name_H-M   'P 1'
#
loop_
_entity.id
_entity.type
_entity.pdbx_description
1 polymer ?
#
loop_
_entity_poly.entity_id
_entity_poly.type
_entity_poly.pdbx_seq_one_letter_code
_entity_poly.pdbx_strand_id
1 'polypeptide(L)'
;MRGKSNNRFKLTANEKGWILYDVGNSAFILMVSTILPIYFNYLAENAGISDVDYLAYWGYAASIVTLIVAVLGPVLGTLADTKGFKKPIFTGCVVAGCLSCIAMGVTSWWISFLVVFIIAKVCFSSSLVFYDSMLSDVTTDERMDIVSSNGYAYGYAGSCIPFLISLIFVLGYNKLGISLNAAMLISCLLYTSPSPRDPKTS
;
A
#
# COMPACT_ATOMS: atom_id res chain seq x y z
N MET A 1 -32.89 -18.94 31.33
CA MET A 1 -32.33 -19.26 30.03
C MET A 1 -32.45 -18.04 29.12
N ARG A 2 -31.41 -17.23 29.00
CA ARG A 2 -31.37 -16.08 28.10
C ARG A 2 -30.89 -16.57 26.74
N GLY A 3 -31.78 -16.54 25.73
CA GLY A 3 -31.44 -16.84 24.36
C GLY A 3 -30.35 -15.91 23.88
N LYS A 4 -29.18 -16.47 23.52
CA LYS A 4 -28.13 -15.77 22.78
C LYS A 4 -28.74 -15.39 21.43
N SER A 5 -29.13 -14.12 21.31
CA SER A 5 -29.42 -13.51 20.00
C SER A 5 -28.18 -13.67 19.14
N ASN A 6 -28.27 -14.58 18.16
CA ASN A 6 -27.23 -14.80 17.14
C ASN A 6 -27.34 -13.66 16.12
N ASN A 7 -27.17 -12.42 16.58
CA ASN A 7 -27.14 -11.25 15.72
C ASN A 7 -25.79 -11.28 15.00
N ARG A 8 -25.74 -12.00 13.88
CA ARG A 8 -24.56 -11.98 12.98
C ARG A 8 -24.30 -10.52 12.67
N PHE A 9 -23.20 -10.02 13.20
CA PHE A 9 -22.75 -8.67 13.01
C PHE A 9 -22.56 -8.42 11.51
N LYS A 10 -23.51 -7.74 10.87
CA LYS A 10 -23.42 -7.41 9.45
C LYS A 10 -22.69 -6.10 9.29
N LEU A 11 -21.57 -6.14 8.53
CA LEU A 11 -20.82 -4.96 8.14
C LEU A 11 -21.64 -4.13 7.14
N THR A 12 -21.65 -2.82 7.32
CA THR A 12 -22.24 -1.87 6.37
C THR A 12 -21.40 -1.79 5.08
N ALA A 13 -21.93 -1.18 4.03
CA ALA A 13 -21.20 -1.00 2.77
C ALA A 13 -19.93 -0.15 2.95
N ASN A 14 -20.02 0.89 3.77
CA ASN A 14 -18.88 1.78 4.08
C ASN A 14 -17.79 1.05 4.89
N GLU A 15 -18.18 0.28 5.90
CA GLU A 15 -17.24 -0.53 6.70
C GLU A 15 -16.53 -1.57 5.82
N LYS A 16 -17.24 -2.22 4.90
CA LYS A 16 -16.62 -3.14 3.93
C LYS A 16 -15.64 -2.44 2.99
N GLY A 17 -15.96 -1.24 2.51
CA GLY A 17 -15.08 -0.45 1.68
C GLY A 17 -13.79 -0.08 2.41
N TRP A 18 -13.91 0.32 3.69
CA TRP A 18 -12.77 0.63 4.55
C TRP A 18 -11.87 -0.60 4.77
N ILE A 19 -12.46 -1.76 5.10
CA ILE A 19 -11.73 -3.03 5.26
C ILE A 19 -11.05 -3.46 3.94
N LEU A 20 -11.73 -3.29 2.80
CA LEU A 20 -11.16 -3.68 1.51
C LEU A 20 -9.94 -2.82 1.13
N TYR A 21 -9.94 -1.54 1.51
CA TYR A 21 -8.77 -0.68 1.34
C TYR A 21 -7.58 -1.20 2.15
N ASP A 22 -7.81 -1.70 3.37
CA ASP A 22 -6.76 -2.25 4.23
C ASP A 22 -6.08 -3.49 3.62
N VAL A 23 -6.82 -4.29 2.83
CA VAL A 23 -6.24 -5.40 2.06
C VAL A 23 -5.20 -4.88 1.06
N GLY A 24 -5.53 -3.86 0.29
CA GLY A 24 -4.59 -3.24 -0.67
C GLY A 24 -3.39 -2.60 0.03
N ASN A 25 -3.64 -1.95 1.14
CA ASN A 25 -2.64 -1.32 1.98
C ASN A 25 -1.63 -2.32 2.55
N SER A 26 -2.11 -3.39 3.15
CA SER A 26 -1.28 -4.48 3.69
C SER A 26 -0.48 -5.19 2.58
N ALA A 27 -1.06 -5.36 1.40
CA ALA A 27 -0.38 -5.92 0.25
C ALA A 27 0.82 -5.05 -0.19
N PHE A 28 0.65 -3.72 -0.24
CA PHE A 28 1.75 -2.80 -0.56
C PHE A 28 2.89 -2.88 0.46
N ILE A 29 2.59 -3.01 1.76
CA ILE A 29 3.61 -3.18 2.80
C ILE A 29 4.44 -4.45 2.53
N LEU A 30 3.81 -5.57 2.20
CA LEU A 30 4.50 -6.81 1.87
C LEU A 30 5.38 -6.67 0.62
N MET A 31 4.90 -5.96 -0.39
CA MET A 31 5.69 -5.66 -1.59
C MET A 31 6.95 -4.85 -1.26
N VAL A 32 6.79 -3.78 -0.48
CA VAL A 32 7.90 -2.90 -0.06
C VAL A 32 8.96 -3.64 0.76
N SER A 33 8.53 -4.54 1.64
CA SER A 33 9.44 -5.25 2.54
C SER A 33 10.17 -6.43 1.90
N THR A 34 9.68 -6.94 0.76
CA THR A 34 10.22 -8.16 0.17
C THR A 34 10.55 -8.00 -1.31
N ILE A 35 9.57 -7.64 -2.13
CA ILE A 35 9.71 -7.68 -3.60
C ILE A 35 10.54 -6.51 -4.11
N LEU A 36 10.29 -5.29 -3.61
CA LEU A 36 11.05 -4.10 -4.06
C LEU A 36 12.54 -4.17 -3.75
N PRO A 37 13.01 -4.64 -2.56
CA PRO A 37 14.41 -4.84 -2.32
C PRO A 37 15.06 -5.85 -3.27
N ILE A 38 14.39 -6.97 -3.59
CA ILE A 38 14.89 -7.97 -4.54
C ILE A 38 15.09 -7.34 -5.92
N TYR A 39 14.09 -6.61 -6.41
CA TYR A 39 14.18 -5.95 -7.70
C TYR A 39 15.23 -4.83 -7.72
N PHE A 40 15.33 -4.04 -6.65
CA PHE A 40 16.35 -3.01 -6.53
C PHE A 40 17.77 -3.59 -6.51
N ASN A 41 17.99 -4.74 -5.84
CA ASN A 41 19.26 -5.45 -5.89
C ASN A 41 19.64 -5.81 -7.33
N TYR A 42 18.69 -6.37 -8.09
CA TYR A 42 18.90 -6.70 -9.50
C TYR A 42 19.30 -5.47 -10.34
N LEU A 43 18.65 -4.31 -10.13
CA LEU A 43 18.97 -3.07 -10.84
C LEU A 43 20.37 -2.55 -10.44
N ALA A 44 20.75 -2.67 -9.16
CA ALA A 44 22.04 -2.26 -8.63
C ALA A 44 23.17 -3.13 -9.17
N GLU A 45 23.00 -4.46 -9.19
CA GLU A 45 23.95 -5.40 -9.78
C GLU A 45 24.20 -5.11 -11.26
N ASN A 46 23.15 -4.87 -12.04
CA ASN A 46 23.28 -4.50 -13.46
C ASN A 46 23.97 -3.16 -13.67
N ALA A 47 23.98 -2.28 -12.68
CA ALA A 47 24.69 -1.01 -12.70
C ALA A 47 26.13 -1.10 -12.14
N GLY A 48 26.58 -2.29 -11.70
CA GLY A 48 27.90 -2.50 -11.13
C GLY A 48 28.06 -1.97 -9.69
N ILE A 49 26.95 -1.81 -8.97
CA ILE A 49 26.95 -1.35 -7.57
C ILE A 49 27.22 -2.54 -6.65
N SER A 50 28.07 -2.35 -5.64
CA SER A 50 28.39 -3.39 -4.67
C SER A 50 27.21 -3.69 -3.74
N ASP A 51 27.17 -4.90 -3.16
CA ASP A 51 26.12 -5.31 -2.20
C ASP A 51 26.06 -4.40 -0.96
N VAL A 52 27.18 -3.83 -0.54
CA VAL A 52 27.23 -2.90 0.59
C VAL A 52 26.60 -1.56 0.21
N ASP A 53 26.93 -1.04 -0.96
CA ASP A 53 26.42 0.24 -1.45
C ASP A 53 24.93 0.14 -1.76
N TYR A 54 24.47 -0.98 -2.33
CA TYR A 54 23.03 -1.23 -2.57
C TYR A 54 22.22 -1.11 -1.27
N LEU A 55 22.67 -1.77 -0.19
CA LEU A 55 22.00 -1.70 1.11
C LEU A 55 22.01 -0.27 1.68
N ALA A 56 23.12 0.44 1.52
CA ALA A 56 23.23 1.83 1.95
C ALA A 56 22.25 2.74 1.19
N TYR A 57 22.17 2.64 -0.14
CA TYR A 57 21.22 3.44 -0.94
C TYR A 57 19.76 3.13 -0.62
N TRP A 58 19.43 1.85 -0.39
CA TRP A 58 18.09 1.47 0.07
C TRP A 58 17.77 2.10 1.44
N GLY A 59 18.70 2.03 2.37
CA GLY A 59 18.59 2.64 3.70
C GLY A 59 18.43 4.17 3.64
N TYR A 60 19.19 4.86 2.76
CA TYR A 60 19.05 6.30 2.55
C TYR A 60 17.67 6.65 1.98
N ALA A 61 17.17 5.91 0.99
CA ALA A 61 15.84 6.12 0.45
C ALA A 61 14.76 5.97 1.53
N ALA A 62 14.82 4.92 2.35
CA ALA A 62 13.91 4.70 3.46
C ALA A 62 13.98 5.83 4.52
N SER A 63 15.19 6.32 4.81
CA SER A 63 15.42 7.44 5.75
C SER A 63 14.82 8.74 5.22
N ILE A 64 15.01 9.04 3.94
CA ILE A 64 14.42 10.21 3.27
C ILE A 64 12.89 10.15 3.34
N VAL A 65 12.29 9.00 3.05
CA VAL A 65 10.83 8.81 3.20
C VAL A 65 10.38 9.14 4.62
N THR A 66 11.07 8.57 5.61
CA THR A 66 10.73 8.78 7.02
C THR A 66 10.80 10.26 7.41
N LEU A 67 11.86 10.96 6.97
CA LEU A 67 12.02 12.39 7.23
C LEU A 67 10.90 13.22 6.58
N ILE A 68 10.60 12.96 5.32
CA ILE A 68 9.51 13.65 4.61
C ILE A 68 8.17 13.41 5.32
N VAL A 69 7.85 12.16 5.66
CA VAL A 69 6.60 11.80 6.34
C VAL A 69 6.51 12.42 7.73
N ALA A 70 7.63 12.48 8.48
CA ALA A 70 7.67 13.12 9.79
C ALA A 70 7.35 14.62 9.72
N VAL A 71 7.82 15.31 8.68
CA VAL A 71 7.52 16.74 8.46
C VAL A 71 6.09 16.95 7.94
N LEU A 72 5.62 16.10 7.05
CA LEU A 72 4.28 16.19 6.48
C LEU A 72 3.18 15.75 7.46
N GLY A 73 3.47 14.81 8.35
CA GLY A 73 2.49 14.19 9.26
C GLY A 73 1.62 15.19 10.02
N PRO A 74 2.18 16.17 10.74
CA PRO A 74 1.38 17.18 11.45
C PRO A 74 0.48 18.00 10.52
N VAL A 75 0.97 18.36 9.32
CA VAL A 75 0.19 19.10 8.31
C VAL A 75 -0.95 18.25 7.77
N LEU A 76 -0.67 17.00 7.41
CA LEU A 76 -1.68 16.07 6.91
C LEU A 76 -2.72 15.73 7.98
N GLY A 77 -2.30 15.60 9.26
CA GLY A 77 -3.20 15.41 10.38
C GLY A 77 -4.21 16.55 10.52
N THR A 78 -3.75 17.79 10.48
CA THR A 78 -4.66 18.96 10.55
C THR A 78 -5.60 19.04 9.35
N LEU A 79 -5.13 18.66 8.16
CA LEU A 79 -5.97 18.60 6.96
C LEU A 79 -6.99 17.45 7.05
N ALA A 80 -6.61 16.34 7.68
CA ALA A 80 -7.51 15.20 7.91
C ALA A 80 -8.66 15.55 8.87
N ASP A 81 -8.48 16.50 9.79
CA ASP A 81 -9.52 16.98 10.67
C ASP A 81 -10.42 18.07 10.02
N THR A 82 -10.01 18.60 8.87
CA THR A 82 -10.75 19.66 8.19
C THR A 82 -11.83 19.07 7.29
N LYS A 83 -13.09 19.49 7.50
CA LYS A 83 -14.24 19.03 6.70
C LYS A 83 -14.06 19.34 5.21
N GLY A 84 -14.31 18.36 4.37
CA GLY A 84 -14.28 18.47 2.90
C GLY A 84 -12.92 18.19 2.25
N PHE A 85 -11.81 18.18 2.98
CA PHE A 85 -10.47 17.93 2.43
C PHE A 85 -10.03 16.46 2.50
N LYS A 86 -10.57 15.66 3.43
CA LYS A 86 -10.18 14.25 3.61
C LYS A 86 -10.21 13.43 2.31
N LYS A 87 -11.38 13.34 1.69
CA LYS A 87 -11.60 12.48 0.51
C LYS A 87 -10.75 12.88 -0.70
N PRO A 88 -10.73 14.17 -1.14
CA PRO A 88 -9.95 14.54 -2.31
C PRO A 88 -8.45 14.35 -2.11
N ILE A 89 -7.89 14.67 -0.93
CA ILE A 89 -6.46 14.49 -0.67
C ILE A 89 -6.12 12.99 -0.57
N PHE A 90 -6.94 12.22 0.15
CA PHE A 90 -6.82 10.76 0.21
C PHE A 90 -6.78 10.14 -1.20
N THR A 91 -7.77 10.47 -2.03
CA THR A 91 -7.84 9.97 -3.41
C THR A 91 -6.63 10.40 -4.23
N GLY A 92 -6.19 11.65 -4.09
CA GLY A 92 -4.97 12.14 -4.75
C GLY A 92 -3.73 11.35 -4.35
N CYS A 93 -3.53 11.09 -3.05
CA CYS A 93 -2.43 10.27 -2.54
C CYS A 93 -2.48 8.84 -3.07
N VAL A 94 -3.67 8.22 -3.09
CA VAL A 94 -3.85 6.85 -3.60
C VAL A 94 -3.55 6.79 -5.09
N VAL A 95 -4.09 7.71 -5.90
CA VAL A 95 -3.84 7.74 -7.35
C VAL A 95 -2.35 7.98 -7.64
N ALA A 96 -1.72 8.96 -6.98
CA ALA A 96 -0.29 9.23 -7.15
C ALA A 96 0.57 8.02 -6.71
N GLY A 97 0.20 7.36 -5.61
CA GLY A 97 0.85 6.13 -5.15
C GLY A 97 0.74 4.98 -6.17
N CYS A 98 -0.46 4.75 -6.71
CA CYS A 98 -0.69 3.73 -7.75
C CYS A 98 0.10 4.02 -9.05
N LEU A 99 0.08 5.26 -9.51
CA LEU A 99 0.86 5.66 -10.70
C LEU A 99 2.37 5.48 -10.47
N SER A 100 2.86 5.84 -9.28
CA SER A 100 4.25 5.61 -8.91
C SER A 100 4.59 4.12 -8.82
N CYS A 101 3.68 3.30 -8.31
CA CYS A 101 3.86 1.84 -8.28
C CYS A 101 4.00 1.25 -9.70
N ILE A 102 3.15 1.66 -10.63
CA ILE A 102 3.26 1.27 -12.04
C ILE A 102 4.58 1.76 -12.65
N ALA A 103 4.97 3.01 -12.38
CA ALA A 103 6.21 3.58 -12.87
C ALA A 103 7.44 2.81 -12.37
N MET A 104 7.45 2.30 -11.12
CA MET A 104 8.51 1.41 -10.62
C MET A 104 8.64 0.13 -11.46
N GLY A 105 7.52 -0.44 -11.90
CA GLY A 105 7.51 -1.65 -12.73
C GLY A 105 8.09 -1.45 -14.14
N VAL A 106 8.12 -0.22 -14.64
CA VAL A 106 8.64 0.14 -15.97
C VAL A 106 10.08 0.66 -15.91
N THR A 107 10.50 1.16 -14.74
CA THR A 107 11.81 1.81 -14.57
C THR A 107 12.92 0.77 -14.53
N SER A 108 13.91 0.93 -15.41
CA SER A 108 15.08 0.03 -15.52
C SER A 108 16.38 0.66 -14.96
N TRP A 109 16.37 1.92 -14.53
CA TRP A 109 17.52 2.62 -13.97
C TRP A 109 17.39 2.76 -12.45
N TRP A 110 18.40 2.34 -11.72
CA TRP A 110 18.37 2.22 -10.27
C TRP A 110 18.08 3.54 -9.51
N ILE A 111 18.62 4.70 -9.97
CA ILE A 111 18.35 6.00 -9.34
C ILE A 111 16.88 6.38 -9.54
N SER A 112 16.38 6.26 -10.77
CA SER A 112 14.97 6.58 -11.07
C SER A 112 14.03 5.69 -10.27
N PHE A 113 14.39 4.40 -10.08
CA PHE A 113 13.63 3.49 -9.25
C PHE A 113 13.54 3.98 -7.79
N LEU A 114 14.67 4.40 -7.17
CA LEU A 114 14.68 4.94 -5.81
C LEU A 114 13.85 6.22 -5.68
N VAL A 115 13.94 7.12 -6.65
CA VAL A 115 13.15 8.37 -6.65
C VAL A 115 11.65 8.06 -6.69
N VAL A 116 11.24 7.18 -7.60
CA VAL A 116 9.83 6.77 -7.72
C VAL A 116 9.38 6.00 -6.48
N PHE A 117 10.24 5.17 -5.88
CA PHE A 117 9.97 4.49 -4.62
C PHE A 117 9.71 5.48 -3.48
N ILE A 118 10.54 6.52 -3.34
CA ILE A 118 10.35 7.57 -2.32
C ILE A 118 8.98 8.21 -2.50
N ILE A 119 8.61 8.60 -3.73
CA ILE A 119 7.31 9.22 -4.03
C ILE A 119 6.17 8.26 -3.67
N ALA A 120 6.23 7.00 -4.13
CA ALA A 120 5.22 5.99 -3.86
C ALA A 120 5.02 5.79 -2.35
N LYS A 121 6.12 5.67 -1.61
CA LYS A 121 6.10 5.41 -0.16
C LYS A 121 5.60 6.62 0.64
N VAL A 122 5.94 7.84 0.23
CA VAL A 122 5.41 9.08 0.83
C VAL A 122 3.90 9.19 0.57
N CYS A 123 3.44 8.98 -0.67
CA CYS A 123 2.02 8.98 -1.00
C CYS A 123 1.24 7.93 -0.21
N PHE A 124 1.80 6.71 -0.11
CA PHE A 124 1.23 5.63 0.68
C PHE A 124 1.11 6.03 2.17
N SER A 125 2.19 6.49 2.80
CA SER A 125 2.18 6.90 4.21
C SER A 125 1.23 8.07 4.45
N SER A 126 1.15 9.01 3.50
CA SER A 126 0.20 10.13 3.56
C SER A 126 -1.25 9.65 3.47
N SER A 127 -1.55 8.68 2.60
CA SER A 127 -2.90 8.12 2.48
C SER A 127 -3.36 7.44 3.76
N LEU A 128 -2.45 6.81 4.52
CA LEU A 128 -2.75 6.17 5.80
C LEU A 128 -3.28 7.16 6.84
N VAL A 129 -2.71 8.36 6.94
CA VAL A 129 -3.18 9.39 7.87
C VAL A 129 -4.66 9.70 7.65
N PHE A 130 -5.06 9.82 6.38
CA PHE A 130 -6.47 10.07 6.04
C PHE A 130 -7.33 8.81 6.22
N TYR A 131 -6.83 7.63 5.86
CA TYR A 131 -7.50 6.36 6.05
C TYR A 131 -7.86 6.11 7.52
N ASP A 132 -6.90 6.27 8.42
CA ASP A 132 -7.11 6.10 9.86
C ASP A 132 -8.13 7.11 10.39
N SER A 133 -8.06 8.38 9.95
CA SER A 133 -9.01 9.41 10.34
C SER A 133 -10.44 9.18 9.83
N MET A 134 -10.62 8.38 8.75
CA MET A 134 -11.94 8.05 8.19
C MET A 134 -12.68 6.97 8.99
N LEU A 135 -12.00 6.22 9.86
CA LEU A 135 -12.65 5.16 10.63
C LEU A 135 -13.82 5.71 11.47
N SER A 136 -13.65 6.87 12.11
CA SER A 136 -14.72 7.54 12.87
C SER A 136 -15.88 8.05 12.00
N ASP A 137 -15.63 8.30 10.70
CA ASP A 137 -16.68 8.73 9.75
C ASP A 137 -17.45 7.53 9.16
N VAL A 138 -16.84 6.34 9.17
CA VAL A 138 -17.38 5.12 8.53
C VAL A 138 -18.18 4.26 9.48
N THR A 139 -17.86 4.30 10.80
CA THR A 139 -18.50 3.48 11.82
C THR A 139 -18.79 4.27 13.10
N THR A 140 -19.55 3.69 14.02
CA THR A 140 -19.82 4.27 15.34
C THR A 140 -18.78 3.81 16.35
N ASP A 141 -18.59 4.58 17.45
CA ASP A 141 -17.63 4.27 18.51
C ASP A 141 -17.79 2.85 19.07
N GLU A 142 -19.04 2.39 19.22
CA GLU A 142 -19.37 1.04 19.71
C GLU A 142 -18.89 -0.09 18.79
N ARG A 143 -18.72 0.20 17.50
CA ARG A 143 -18.37 -0.76 16.46
C ARG A 143 -16.91 -0.63 15.99
N MET A 144 -16.23 0.44 16.38
CA MET A 144 -14.90 0.80 15.89
C MET A 144 -13.88 -0.33 16.07
N ASP A 145 -13.83 -0.94 17.27
CA ASP A 145 -12.94 -2.06 17.57
C ASP A 145 -13.19 -3.27 16.68
N ILE A 146 -14.47 -3.58 16.41
CA ILE A 146 -14.84 -4.73 15.59
C ILE A 146 -14.48 -4.48 14.12
N VAL A 147 -14.75 -3.27 13.61
CA VAL A 147 -14.43 -2.89 12.23
C VAL A 147 -12.92 -2.86 12.02
N SER A 148 -12.18 -2.24 12.93
CA SER A 148 -10.72 -2.19 12.91
C SER A 148 -10.11 -3.59 12.96
N SER A 149 -10.54 -4.45 13.90
CA SER A 149 -10.06 -5.84 14.00
C SER A 149 -10.33 -6.65 12.74
N ASN A 150 -11.50 -6.46 12.11
CA ASN A 150 -11.80 -7.08 10.81
C ASN A 150 -10.91 -6.53 9.70
N GLY A 151 -10.62 -5.21 9.68
CA GLY A 151 -9.67 -4.60 8.75
C GLY A 151 -8.32 -5.32 8.82
N TYR A 152 -7.73 -5.40 9.99
CA TYR A 152 -6.48 -6.12 10.19
C TYR A 152 -6.53 -7.58 9.76
N ALA A 153 -7.57 -8.33 10.17
CA ALA A 153 -7.69 -9.75 9.84
C ALA A 153 -7.82 -9.99 8.34
N TYR A 154 -8.70 -9.27 7.68
CA TYR A 154 -8.87 -9.36 6.21
C TYR A 154 -7.71 -8.72 5.46
N GLY A 155 -7.11 -7.65 5.98
CA GLY A 155 -5.92 -7.01 5.44
C GLY A 155 -4.77 -8.02 5.31
N TYR A 156 -4.40 -8.67 6.39
CA TYR A 156 -3.34 -9.67 6.38
C TYR A 156 -3.69 -10.90 5.53
N ALA A 157 -4.87 -11.48 5.72
CA ALA A 157 -5.27 -12.67 4.95
C ALA A 157 -5.37 -12.39 3.45
N GLY A 158 -5.98 -11.25 3.08
CA GLY A 158 -6.19 -10.87 1.69
C GLY A 158 -4.90 -10.45 0.98
N SER A 159 -3.97 -9.82 1.69
CA SER A 159 -2.67 -9.40 1.12
C SER A 159 -1.73 -10.57 0.81
N CYS A 160 -1.89 -11.71 1.48
CA CYS A 160 -1.07 -12.90 1.20
C CYS A 160 -1.26 -13.40 -0.24
N ILE A 161 -2.45 -13.29 -0.82
CA ILE A 161 -2.74 -13.80 -2.16
C ILE A 161 -1.93 -13.04 -3.23
N PRO A 162 -2.06 -11.71 -3.40
CA PRO A 162 -1.26 -10.98 -4.36
C PRO A 162 0.24 -11.07 -4.06
N PHE A 163 0.63 -11.13 -2.79
CA PHE A 163 2.02 -11.32 -2.39
C PHE A 163 2.61 -12.63 -2.91
N LEU A 164 1.93 -13.77 -2.66
CA LEU A 164 2.40 -15.08 -3.13
C LEU A 164 2.46 -15.16 -4.66
N ILE A 165 1.46 -14.60 -5.35
CA ILE A 165 1.47 -14.53 -6.80
C ILE A 165 2.68 -13.72 -7.29
N SER A 166 2.92 -12.55 -6.74
CA SER A 166 4.06 -11.71 -7.09
C SER A 166 5.40 -12.40 -6.80
N LEU A 167 5.51 -13.10 -5.67
CA LEU A 167 6.71 -13.83 -5.30
C LEU A 167 7.01 -14.96 -6.30
N ILE A 168 5.98 -15.68 -6.75
CA ILE A 168 6.12 -16.72 -7.78
C ILE A 168 6.64 -16.11 -9.10
N PHE A 169 6.11 -14.97 -9.52
CA PHE A 169 6.57 -14.30 -10.74
C PHE A 169 8.00 -13.78 -10.60
N VAL A 170 8.32 -13.13 -9.48
CA VAL A 170 9.64 -12.50 -9.27
C VAL A 170 10.73 -13.53 -9.02
N LEU A 171 10.49 -14.60 -8.26
CA LEU A 171 11.49 -15.64 -8.05
C LEU A 171 11.52 -16.68 -9.18
N GLY A 172 10.40 -16.87 -9.87
CA GLY A 172 10.25 -17.85 -10.95
C GLY A 172 10.47 -17.31 -12.36
N TYR A 173 10.85 -16.04 -12.54
CA TYR A 173 10.89 -15.37 -13.84
C TYR A 173 11.67 -16.14 -14.91
N ASN A 174 12.82 -16.73 -14.55
CA ASN A 174 13.63 -17.55 -15.46
C ASN A 174 12.89 -18.80 -15.93
N LYS A 175 12.17 -19.49 -15.03
CA LYS A 175 11.40 -20.70 -15.35
C LYS A 175 10.16 -20.39 -16.17
N LEU A 176 9.59 -19.20 -15.99
CA LEU A 176 8.42 -18.70 -16.72
C LEU A 176 8.78 -18.12 -18.09
N GLY A 177 10.07 -17.96 -18.40
CA GLY A 177 10.53 -17.39 -19.66
C GLY A 177 10.22 -15.90 -19.84
N ILE A 178 10.03 -15.17 -18.75
CA ILE A 178 9.76 -13.73 -18.73
C ILE A 178 10.96 -12.95 -18.16
N SER A 179 11.07 -11.67 -18.50
CA SER A 179 12.08 -10.81 -17.87
C SER A 179 11.69 -10.45 -16.44
N LEU A 180 12.67 -10.18 -15.58
CA LEU A 180 12.39 -9.73 -14.21
C LEU A 180 11.62 -8.40 -14.19
N ASN A 181 11.88 -7.52 -15.18
CA ASN A 181 11.11 -6.28 -15.36
C ASN A 181 9.62 -6.56 -15.62
N ALA A 182 9.32 -7.55 -16.47
CA ALA A 182 7.93 -7.97 -16.71
C ALA A 182 7.28 -8.55 -15.45
N ALA A 183 8.00 -9.38 -14.70
CA ALA A 183 7.53 -9.92 -13.43
C ALA A 183 7.26 -8.81 -12.40
N MET A 184 8.12 -7.79 -12.36
CA MET A 184 7.94 -6.62 -11.49
C MET A 184 6.73 -5.79 -11.91
N LEU A 185 6.54 -5.55 -13.20
CA LEU A 185 5.37 -4.83 -13.70
C LEU A 185 4.06 -5.56 -13.35
N ILE A 186 4.01 -6.88 -13.55
CA ILE A 186 2.86 -7.71 -13.15
C ILE A 186 2.61 -7.56 -11.64
N SER A 187 3.65 -7.64 -10.82
CA SER A 187 3.54 -7.43 -9.39
C SER A 187 2.96 -6.05 -9.06
N CYS A 188 3.50 -4.98 -9.63
CA CYS A 188 2.99 -3.63 -9.40
C CYS A 188 1.51 -3.49 -9.80
N LEU A 189 1.08 -4.09 -10.91
CA LEU A 189 -0.31 -4.07 -11.34
C LEU A 189 -1.24 -4.83 -10.39
N LEU A 190 -0.79 -5.94 -9.80
CA LEU A 190 -1.57 -6.67 -8.79
C LEU A 190 -1.83 -5.82 -7.54
N TYR A 191 -0.92 -4.93 -7.17
CA TYR A 191 -1.07 -4.05 -6.00
C TYR A 191 -1.84 -2.76 -6.30
N THR A 192 -2.02 -2.39 -7.56
CA THR A 192 -2.82 -1.22 -7.96
C THR A 192 -4.31 -1.53 -8.14
N SER A 193 -4.71 -2.79 -8.11
CA SER A 193 -6.10 -3.25 -8.18
C SER A 193 -6.46 -3.94 -6.84
N PRO A 194 -7.41 -3.46 -6.04
CA PRO A 194 -8.65 -2.80 -6.39
C PRO A 194 -8.84 -1.42 -5.76
N SER A 195 -9.12 -0.42 -6.56
CA SER A 195 -9.74 0.80 -6.06
C SER A 195 -11.12 0.48 -5.51
N PRO A 196 -11.49 0.89 -4.27
CA PRO A 196 -12.86 0.81 -3.83
C PRO A 196 -13.69 1.68 -4.77
N ARG A 197 -14.53 1.04 -5.60
CA ARG A 197 -15.56 1.77 -6.33
C ARG A 197 -16.40 2.49 -5.30
N ASP A 198 -16.41 3.80 -5.40
CA ASP A 198 -17.27 4.69 -4.64
C ASP A 198 -18.68 4.10 -4.57
N PRO A 199 -19.22 3.79 -3.39
CA PRO A 199 -20.64 3.51 -3.30
C PRO A 199 -21.33 4.82 -3.65
N LYS A 200 -21.95 4.86 -4.84
CA LYS A 200 -22.77 5.97 -5.29
C LYS A 200 -23.68 6.37 -4.14
N THR A 201 -23.54 7.60 -3.72
CA THR A 201 -24.51 8.32 -2.90
C THR A 201 -25.84 8.26 -3.61
N SER A 202 -26.73 7.44 -3.11
CA SER A 202 -28.18 7.55 -3.33
C SER A 202 -28.80 8.11 -2.07
#